data_f76726958eb6ef36e5918def9a733a92
#
_entry.id   f76726958eb6ef36e5918def9a733a92
#
_cell.length_a   1.000
_cell.length_b   1.000
_cell.length_c   1.000
_cell.angle_alpha   90.00
_cell.angle_beta   90.00
_cell.angle_gamma   90.00
#
_symmetry.space_group_name_H-M   'P 1'
#
loop_
_entity.id
_entity.type
_entity.pdbx_description
1 polymer ?
#
loop_
_entity_poly.entity_id
_entity_poly.type
_entity_poly.pdbx_seq_one_letter_code
_entity_poly.pdbx_strand_id
1 'polypeptide(L)'
;MNILEAKKYGKEQLKNSPSPDLDVSVLLQFVTGFDRTQLLLKRDCNLSKEQETNFLDAIKRRKTGLPVAYITGHKEFYGYDFYVTPAVLIPKPDTEILIDQALNSLALFYSKNENKDGSIKKIPEICDMCSGSGCVGIAVLKALLENDGIPVNCLPKMTFVDISADALEITKKNAERLLGEGEKLNNPENLTSALSKIRFIQSNLFENVPFSFDYILTNPPYVPHSESLELLKDGRSEPLLALDGDVDSDGEYSGTEDGLFLIKRLVPQCFEHLVCGGTLIM
;
A
#
# COMPACT_ATOMS: atom_id res chain seq x y z
N MET A 1 30.84 -0.30 16.40
CA MET A 1 31.28 0.63 15.35
C MET A 1 30.53 1.95 15.45
N ASN A 2 31.11 3.08 14.95
CA ASN A 2 30.36 4.33 14.84
C ASN A 2 29.49 4.37 13.55
N ILE A 3 28.60 5.38 13.44
CA ILE A 3 27.65 5.49 12.32
C ILE A 3 28.39 5.66 10.98
N LEU A 4 29.51 6.38 10.93
CA LEU A 4 30.29 6.55 9.71
C LEU A 4 30.94 5.23 9.26
N GLU A 5 31.49 4.46 10.19
CA GLU A 5 32.05 3.13 9.94
C GLU A 5 30.97 2.17 9.47
N ALA A 6 29.79 2.16 10.11
CA ALA A 6 28.63 1.35 9.72
C ALA A 6 28.18 1.68 8.29
N LYS A 7 28.12 2.98 7.97
CA LYS A 7 27.76 3.45 6.62
C LYS A 7 28.75 2.96 5.56
N LYS A 8 30.05 3.06 5.85
CA LYS A 8 31.11 2.58 4.94
C LYS A 8 31.03 1.06 4.75
N TYR A 9 30.90 0.32 5.87
CA TYR A 9 30.76 -1.14 5.85
C TYR A 9 29.54 -1.58 5.04
N GLY A 10 28.36 -0.99 5.30
CA GLY A 10 27.12 -1.34 4.61
C GLY A 10 27.20 -1.12 3.11
N LYS A 11 27.75 0.00 2.66
CA LYS A 11 27.97 0.31 1.25
C LYS A 11 28.87 -0.72 0.55
N GLU A 12 29.94 -1.14 1.19
CA GLU A 12 30.85 -2.13 0.66
C GLU A 12 30.14 -3.50 0.53
N GLN A 13 29.35 -3.90 1.54
CA GLN A 13 28.59 -5.16 1.52
C GLN A 13 27.48 -5.16 0.46
N LEU A 14 26.87 -4.01 0.19
CA LEU A 14 25.75 -3.83 -0.74
C LEU A 14 26.16 -3.24 -2.09
N LYS A 15 27.43 -3.33 -2.48
CA LYS A 15 27.95 -2.74 -3.74
C LYS A 15 27.21 -3.18 -5.01
N ASN A 16 26.56 -4.34 -4.99
CA ASN A 16 25.76 -4.87 -6.10
C ASN A 16 24.28 -4.46 -6.02
N SER A 17 23.86 -3.74 -4.98
CA SER A 17 22.52 -3.16 -4.93
C SER A 17 22.38 -2.02 -5.94
N PRO A 18 21.21 -1.79 -6.53
CA PRO A 18 20.97 -0.63 -7.40
C PRO A 18 21.11 0.72 -6.65
N SER A 19 20.96 0.72 -5.32
CA SER A 19 20.97 1.94 -4.49
C SER A 19 21.67 1.76 -3.14
N PRO A 20 22.95 1.37 -3.08
CA PRO A 20 23.62 0.96 -1.85
C PRO A 20 23.65 2.10 -0.79
N ASP A 21 23.80 3.34 -1.21
CA ASP A 21 23.79 4.51 -0.32
C ASP A 21 22.44 4.74 0.36
N LEU A 22 21.36 4.62 -0.40
CA LEU A 22 20.01 4.77 0.10
C LEU A 22 19.65 3.61 1.03
N ASP A 23 19.89 2.39 0.59
CA ASP A 23 19.62 1.17 1.35
C ASP A 23 20.26 1.24 2.74
N VAL A 24 21.57 1.54 2.80
CA VAL A 24 22.31 1.67 4.06
C VAL A 24 21.77 2.80 4.91
N SER A 25 21.42 3.94 4.31
CA SER A 25 20.87 5.07 5.05
C SER A 25 19.53 4.73 5.71
N VAL A 26 18.64 4.07 4.98
CA VAL A 26 17.32 3.65 5.51
C VAL A 26 17.49 2.59 6.61
N LEU A 27 18.36 1.61 6.41
CA LEU A 27 18.63 0.59 7.42
C LEU A 27 19.25 1.18 8.70
N LEU A 28 20.15 2.17 8.57
CA LEU A 28 20.69 2.90 9.75
C LEU A 28 19.60 3.71 10.46
N GLN A 29 18.73 4.40 9.72
CA GLN A 29 17.59 5.11 10.31
C GLN A 29 16.72 4.14 11.11
N PHE A 30 16.40 2.99 10.52
CA PHE A 30 15.57 1.96 11.14
C PHE A 30 16.16 1.45 12.46
N VAL A 31 17.44 1.09 12.49
CA VAL A 31 18.05 0.50 13.70
C VAL A 31 18.40 1.52 14.77
N THR A 32 18.61 2.80 14.40
CA THR A 32 18.99 3.86 15.35
C THR A 32 17.80 4.70 15.81
N GLY A 33 16.71 4.73 15.06
CA GLY A 33 15.61 5.68 15.24
C GLY A 33 15.97 7.12 14.87
N PHE A 34 17.12 7.35 14.23
CA PHE A 34 17.57 8.67 13.82
C PHE A 34 17.06 9.00 12.43
N ASP A 35 16.64 10.22 12.21
CA ASP A 35 16.40 10.74 10.87
C ASP A 35 17.69 10.94 10.06
N ARG A 36 17.55 11.27 8.78
CA ARG A 36 18.69 11.50 7.87
C ARG A 36 19.63 12.59 8.36
N THR A 37 19.10 13.67 8.93
CA THR A 37 19.87 14.81 9.45
C THR A 37 20.64 14.40 10.70
N GLN A 38 19.99 13.67 11.61
CA GLN A 38 20.62 13.17 12.82
C GLN A 38 21.74 12.17 12.52
N LEU A 39 21.59 11.30 11.51
CA LEU A 39 22.67 10.40 11.07
C LEU A 39 23.90 11.16 10.55
N LEU A 40 23.71 12.34 9.94
CA LEU A 40 24.82 13.20 9.51
C LEU A 40 25.50 13.89 10.68
N LEU A 41 24.71 14.46 11.59
CA LEU A 41 25.23 15.18 12.74
C LEU A 41 25.93 14.27 13.76
N LYS A 42 25.41 13.06 13.93
CA LYS A 42 25.90 12.05 14.91
C LYS A 42 26.81 11.00 14.28
N ARG A 43 27.42 11.28 13.15
CA ARG A 43 28.22 10.32 12.37
C ARG A 43 29.35 9.63 13.17
N ASP A 44 29.91 10.34 14.18
CA ASP A 44 30.99 9.85 15.03
C ASP A 44 30.48 9.14 16.30
N CYS A 45 29.16 9.10 16.51
CA CYS A 45 28.55 8.37 17.64
C CYS A 45 28.60 6.87 17.41
N ASN A 46 28.94 6.13 18.46
CA ASN A 46 28.92 4.67 18.43
C ASN A 46 27.51 4.13 18.47
N LEU A 47 27.24 3.11 17.67
CA LEU A 47 26.05 2.28 17.78
C LEU A 47 26.09 1.48 19.10
N SER A 48 24.94 1.27 19.74
CA SER A 48 24.86 0.30 20.83
C SER A 48 25.13 -1.13 20.28
N LYS A 49 25.42 -2.08 21.17
CA LYS A 49 25.62 -3.46 20.75
C LYS A 49 24.39 -4.04 20.02
N GLU A 50 23.21 -3.70 20.49
CA GLU A 50 21.95 -4.11 19.89
C GLU A 50 21.76 -3.48 18.50
N GLN A 51 21.95 -2.17 18.37
CA GLN A 51 21.88 -1.46 17.09
C GLN A 51 22.89 -2.01 16.08
N GLU A 52 24.12 -2.29 16.52
CA GLU A 52 25.16 -2.85 15.67
C GLU A 52 24.76 -4.27 15.19
N THR A 53 24.25 -5.13 16.07
CA THR A 53 23.80 -6.46 15.73
C THR A 53 22.64 -6.41 14.74
N ASN A 54 21.62 -5.59 15.01
CA ASN A 54 20.45 -5.43 14.14
C ASN A 54 20.83 -4.86 12.77
N PHE A 55 21.78 -3.92 12.73
CA PHE A 55 22.30 -3.37 11.49
C PHE A 55 23.01 -4.43 10.64
N LEU A 56 23.89 -5.21 11.25
CA LEU A 56 24.62 -6.28 10.55
C LEU A 56 23.66 -7.36 10.00
N ASP A 57 22.63 -7.72 10.76
CA ASP A 57 21.59 -8.65 10.29
C ASP A 57 20.80 -8.05 9.12
N ALA A 58 20.38 -6.78 9.23
CA ALA A 58 19.67 -6.08 8.16
C ALA A 58 20.50 -6.03 6.86
N ILE A 59 21.81 -5.72 6.94
CA ILE A 59 22.72 -5.77 5.80
C ILE A 59 22.83 -7.17 5.21
N LYS A 60 22.94 -8.22 6.06
CA LYS A 60 22.98 -9.59 5.61
C LYS A 60 21.71 -10.00 4.85
N ARG A 61 20.54 -9.64 5.37
CA ARG A 61 19.23 -9.87 4.71
C ARG A 61 19.14 -9.11 3.39
N ARG A 62 19.54 -7.81 3.37
CA ARG A 62 19.52 -7.02 2.14
C ARG A 62 20.44 -7.60 1.06
N LYS A 63 21.57 -8.17 1.44
CA LYS A 63 22.55 -8.81 0.55
C LYS A 63 21.97 -10.02 -0.21
N THR A 64 20.92 -10.67 0.32
CA THR A 64 20.20 -11.76 -0.37
C THR A 64 19.25 -11.27 -1.46
N GLY A 65 19.11 -9.95 -1.66
CA GLY A 65 18.14 -9.35 -2.58
C GLY A 65 16.85 -8.85 -1.88
N LEU A 66 16.62 -9.23 -0.61
CA LEU A 66 15.40 -8.86 0.10
C LEU A 66 15.21 -7.33 0.13
N PRO A 67 14.05 -6.78 -0.30
CA PRO A 67 13.76 -5.36 -0.28
C PRO A 67 13.91 -4.74 1.10
N VAL A 68 14.44 -3.51 1.15
CA VAL A 68 14.58 -2.76 2.40
C VAL A 68 13.24 -2.61 3.12
N ALA A 69 12.16 -2.40 2.38
CA ALA A 69 10.81 -2.30 2.95
C ALA A 69 10.40 -3.56 3.74
N TYR A 70 10.75 -4.75 3.27
CA TYR A 70 10.46 -5.99 4.02
C TYR A 70 11.43 -6.23 5.19
N ILE A 71 12.62 -5.62 5.16
CA ILE A 71 13.56 -5.69 6.29
C ILE A 71 13.08 -4.79 7.42
N THR A 72 12.63 -3.58 7.08
CA THR A 72 12.14 -2.58 8.04
C THR A 72 10.68 -2.80 8.44
N GLY A 73 9.91 -3.49 7.61
CA GLY A 73 8.46 -3.63 7.75
C GLY A 73 7.67 -2.39 7.31
N HIS A 74 8.32 -1.39 6.71
CA HIS A 74 7.74 -0.09 6.44
C HIS A 74 8.04 0.41 5.03
N LYS A 75 7.05 1.06 4.42
CA LYS A 75 7.15 1.74 3.12
C LYS A 75 6.36 3.04 3.15
N GLU A 76 7.05 4.13 2.91
CA GLU A 76 6.37 5.42 2.67
C GLU A 76 5.67 5.39 1.31
N PHE A 77 4.41 5.84 1.25
CA PHE A 77 3.59 5.95 0.07
C PHE A 77 2.53 7.04 0.28
N TYR A 78 2.45 7.99 -0.64
CA TYR A 78 1.57 9.15 -0.58
C TYR A 78 1.70 9.98 0.72
N GLY A 79 2.92 10.07 1.26
CA GLY A 79 3.20 10.76 2.53
C GLY A 79 2.84 9.98 3.79
N TYR A 80 2.31 8.76 3.68
CA TYR A 80 1.94 7.90 4.80
C TYR A 80 2.88 6.69 4.93
N ASP A 81 3.13 6.26 6.16
CA ASP A 81 3.98 5.10 6.43
C ASP A 81 3.15 3.82 6.49
N PHE A 82 3.25 2.95 5.48
CA PHE A 82 2.54 1.68 5.40
C PHE A 82 3.38 0.53 5.95
N TYR A 83 2.77 -0.29 6.82
CA TYR A 83 3.31 -1.59 7.19
C TYR A 83 3.23 -2.55 6.01
N VAL A 84 4.34 -3.23 5.71
CA VAL A 84 4.46 -4.17 4.60
C VAL A 84 5.23 -5.43 5.01
N THR A 85 4.84 -6.56 4.44
CA THR A 85 5.50 -7.86 4.62
C THR A 85 5.55 -8.57 3.26
N PRO A 86 6.27 -9.69 3.12
CA PRO A 86 6.22 -10.52 1.92
C PRO A 86 4.83 -11.06 1.52
N ALA A 87 3.78 -10.79 2.30
CA ALA A 87 2.40 -11.12 1.95
C ALA A 87 1.75 -10.11 0.98
N VAL A 88 2.35 -8.93 0.76
CA VAL A 88 1.79 -7.85 -0.07
C VAL A 88 2.84 -7.26 -1.00
N LEU A 89 2.41 -6.73 -2.14
CA LEU A 89 3.26 -5.91 -2.99
C LEU A 89 3.73 -4.67 -2.22
N ILE A 90 4.99 -4.30 -2.37
CA ILE A 90 5.50 -3.03 -1.86
C ILE A 90 4.87 -1.89 -2.68
N PRO A 91 4.17 -0.92 -2.05
CA PRO A 91 3.56 0.21 -2.76
C PRO A 91 4.55 0.91 -3.70
N LYS A 92 4.13 1.12 -4.95
CA LYS A 92 4.96 1.72 -6.00
C LYS A 92 4.58 3.19 -6.20
N PRO A 93 5.54 4.10 -6.42
CA PRO A 93 5.24 5.53 -6.61
C PRO A 93 4.24 5.82 -7.74
N ASP A 94 4.30 5.05 -8.84
CA ASP A 94 3.41 5.24 -9.98
C ASP A 94 1.92 5.06 -9.62
N THR A 95 1.63 4.27 -8.57
CA THR A 95 0.27 4.04 -8.07
C THR A 95 -0.30 5.27 -7.35
N GLU A 96 0.51 6.26 -6.98
CA GLU A 96 0.04 7.50 -6.35
C GLU A 96 -0.87 8.31 -7.27
N ILE A 97 -0.67 8.22 -8.59
CA ILE A 97 -1.52 8.86 -9.60
C ILE A 97 -2.98 8.39 -9.48
N LEU A 98 -3.21 7.13 -9.11
CA LEU A 98 -4.53 6.57 -8.92
C LEU A 98 -5.27 7.27 -7.76
N ILE A 99 -4.55 7.62 -6.69
CA ILE A 99 -5.10 8.37 -5.55
C ILE A 99 -5.51 9.78 -5.98
N ASP A 100 -4.66 10.49 -6.72
CA ASP A 100 -4.97 11.83 -7.22
C ASP A 100 -6.25 11.83 -8.08
N GLN A 101 -6.39 10.84 -8.98
CA GLN A 101 -7.58 10.68 -9.81
C GLN A 101 -8.84 10.36 -8.97
N ALA A 102 -8.70 9.50 -7.96
CA ALA A 102 -9.79 9.17 -7.04
C ALA A 102 -10.24 10.41 -6.26
N LEU A 103 -9.31 11.17 -5.67
CA LEU A 103 -9.62 12.38 -4.91
C LEU A 103 -10.28 13.47 -5.78
N ASN A 104 -9.77 13.68 -7.00
CA ASN A 104 -10.39 14.61 -7.96
C ASN A 104 -11.83 14.21 -8.32
N SER A 105 -12.07 12.91 -8.56
CA SER A 105 -13.39 12.38 -8.86
C SER A 105 -14.34 12.49 -7.67
N LEU A 106 -13.85 12.24 -6.46
CA LEU A 106 -14.60 12.37 -5.22
C LEU A 106 -14.94 13.82 -4.90
N ALA A 107 -14.05 14.77 -5.16
CA ALA A 107 -14.35 16.20 -5.01
C ALA A 107 -15.55 16.62 -5.89
N LEU A 108 -15.58 16.15 -7.14
CA LEU A 108 -16.72 16.36 -8.03
C LEU A 108 -17.99 15.65 -7.55
N PHE A 109 -17.86 14.45 -7.00
CA PHE A 109 -19.00 13.71 -6.43
C PHE A 109 -19.62 14.47 -5.25
N TYR A 110 -18.80 14.90 -4.29
CA TYR A 110 -19.28 15.66 -3.13
C TYR A 110 -19.92 16.99 -3.53
N SER A 111 -19.29 17.75 -4.43
CA SER A 111 -19.85 19.00 -4.95
C SER A 111 -21.23 18.82 -5.60
N LYS A 112 -21.45 17.73 -6.33
CA LYS A 112 -22.77 17.42 -6.95
C LYS A 112 -23.80 16.92 -5.94
N ASN A 113 -23.35 16.36 -4.82
CA ASN A 113 -24.22 15.79 -3.78
C ASN A 113 -24.36 16.66 -2.53
N GLU A 114 -23.84 17.89 -2.55
CA GLU A 114 -24.00 18.86 -1.48
C GLU A 114 -25.35 19.57 -1.60
N ASN A 115 -26.04 19.72 -0.46
CA ASN A 115 -27.25 20.53 -0.34
C ASN A 115 -26.89 22.00 -0.14
N LYS A 116 -27.90 22.89 -0.27
CA LYS A 116 -27.73 24.31 -0.01
C LYS A 116 -27.35 24.66 1.43
N ASP A 117 -27.61 23.77 2.37
CA ASP A 117 -27.26 23.89 3.80
C ASP A 117 -25.89 23.24 4.14
N GLY A 118 -25.14 22.77 3.12
CA GLY A 118 -23.84 22.12 3.31
C GLY A 118 -23.91 20.64 3.69
N SER A 119 -25.09 20.05 3.85
CA SER A 119 -25.22 18.62 4.13
C SER A 119 -25.00 17.77 2.86
N ILE A 120 -24.43 16.56 3.01
CA ILE A 120 -24.16 15.64 1.91
C ILE A 120 -25.34 14.68 1.72
N LYS A 121 -25.92 14.65 0.52
CA LYS A 121 -27.08 13.83 0.14
C LYS A 121 -26.76 12.35 0.02
N LYS A 122 -25.57 12.03 -0.48
CA LYS A 122 -25.15 10.67 -0.77
C LYS A 122 -23.70 10.48 -0.37
N ILE A 123 -23.41 9.40 0.35
CA ILE A 123 -22.07 8.96 0.72
C ILE A 123 -21.63 7.95 -0.35
N PRO A 124 -20.45 8.10 -0.99
CA PRO A 124 -20.02 7.17 -2.00
C PRO A 124 -19.62 5.81 -1.40
N GLU A 125 -19.92 4.74 -2.14
CA GLU A 125 -19.43 3.38 -1.92
C GLU A 125 -18.21 3.16 -2.83
N ILE A 126 -17.07 2.79 -2.26
CA ILE A 126 -15.79 2.60 -2.96
C ILE A 126 -15.28 1.18 -2.72
N CYS A 127 -14.80 0.54 -3.78
CA CYS A 127 -14.06 -0.71 -3.71
C CYS A 127 -12.58 -0.44 -4.01
N ASP A 128 -11.68 -0.93 -3.15
CA ASP A 128 -10.26 -1.10 -3.44
C ASP A 128 -10.04 -2.58 -3.76
N MET A 129 -9.98 -2.90 -5.07
CA MET A 129 -9.87 -4.24 -5.60
C MET A 129 -8.41 -4.60 -5.83
N CYS A 130 -8.00 -5.81 -5.44
CA CYS A 130 -6.60 -6.24 -5.34
C CYS A 130 -5.84 -5.34 -4.35
N SER A 131 -6.41 -5.17 -3.17
CA SER A 131 -6.02 -4.12 -2.21
C SER A 131 -4.60 -4.25 -1.66
N GLY A 132 -4.02 -5.47 -1.62
CA GLY A 132 -2.67 -5.73 -1.14
C GLY A 132 -2.42 -5.21 0.27
N SER A 133 -1.64 -4.15 0.42
CA SER A 133 -1.41 -3.46 1.69
C SER A 133 -2.52 -2.48 2.09
N GLY A 134 -3.52 -2.28 1.24
CA GLY A 134 -4.57 -1.28 1.39
C GLY A 134 -4.11 0.14 1.07
N CYS A 135 -2.94 0.31 0.47
CA CYS A 135 -2.31 1.63 0.33
C CYS A 135 -3.16 2.62 -0.47
N VAL A 136 -3.90 2.18 -1.49
CA VAL A 136 -4.74 3.06 -2.31
C VAL A 136 -5.95 3.54 -1.51
N GLY A 137 -6.80 2.62 -1.05
CA GLY A 137 -8.03 2.97 -0.35
C GLY A 137 -7.79 3.70 0.98
N ILE A 138 -6.75 3.29 1.74
CA ILE A 138 -6.40 3.95 3.00
C ILE A 138 -5.86 5.35 2.77
N ALA A 139 -4.99 5.56 1.76
CA ALA A 139 -4.49 6.89 1.43
C ALA A 139 -5.61 7.84 0.99
N VAL A 140 -6.58 7.35 0.20
CA VAL A 140 -7.79 8.13 -0.16
C VAL A 140 -8.58 8.52 1.08
N LEU A 141 -8.86 7.57 2.00
CA LEU A 141 -9.58 7.87 3.24
C LEU A 141 -8.82 8.85 4.12
N LYS A 142 -7.51 8.68 4.25
CA LYS A 142 -6.65 9.54 5.08
C LYS A 142 -6.60 10.96 4.53
N ALA A 143 -6.40 11.12 3.22
CA ALA A 143 -6.40 12.42 2.56
C ALA A 143 -7.74 13.15 2.71
N LEU A 144 -8.88 12.43 2.63
CA LEU A 144 -10.20 13.00 2.89
C LEU A 144 -10.41 13.40 4.36
N LEU A 145 -9.85 12.64 5.30
CA LEU A 145 -9.86 12.97 6.72
C LEU A 145 -9.06 14.24 7.04
N GLU A 146 -7.93 14.42 6.38
CA GLU A 146 -7.08 15.60 6.54
C GLU A 146 -7.66 16.85 5.87
N ASN A 147 -8.61 16.66 4.94
CA ASN A 147 -9.36 17.73 4.31
C ASN A 147 -10.48 18.23 5.26
N ASP A 148 -10.43 19.52 5.64
CA ASP A 148 -11.41 20.13 6.57
C ASP A 148 -12.83 20.24 6.00
N GLY A 149 -13.00 20.08 4.68
CA GLY A 149 -14.29 20.20 4.00
C GLY A 149 -15.22 18.97 4.14
N ILE A 150 -14.72 17.80 4.61
CA ILE A 150 -15.51 16.57 4.67
C ILE A 150 -15.69 16.12 6.11
N PRO A 151 -16.92 16.12 6.64
CA PRO A 151 -17.22 15.58 7.98
C PRO A 151 -16.95 14.06 8.05
N VAL A 152 -16.52 13.55 9.22
CA VAL A 152 -16.20 12.12 9.42
C VAL A 152 -17.38 11.20 9.09
N ASN A 153 -18.61 11.63 9.41
CA ASN A 153 -19.82 10.88 9.08
C ASN A 153 -20.15 10.87 7.56
N CYS A 154 -19.50 11.71 6.77
CA CYS A 154 -19.63 11.76 5.31
C CYS A 154 -18.50 11.07 4.57
N LEU A 155 -17.53 10.47 5.26
CA LEU A 155 -16.46 9.67 4.62
C LEU A 155 -17.06 8.53 3.80
N PRO A 156 -16.41 8.15 2.68
CA PRO A 156 -16.83 7.02 1.86
C PRO A 156 -16.96 5.74 2.68
N LYS A 157 -17.86 4.87 2.26
CA LYS A 157 -17.78 3.45 2.66
C LYS A 157 -16.75 2.77 1.77
N MET A 158 -15.75 2.15 2.39
CA MET A 158 -14.66 1.51 1.69
C MET A 158 -14.72 -0.01 1.85
N THR A 159 -14.65 -0.72 0.73
CA THR A 159 -14.56 -2.18 0.72
C THR A 159 -13.21 -2.57 0.12
N PHE A 160 -12.35 -3.17 0.94
CA PHE A 160 -11.09 -3.75 0.51
C PHE A 160 -11.33 -5.20 0.10
N VAL A 161 -10.91 -5.55 -1.11
CA VAL A 161 -11.05 -6.89 -1.67
C VAL A 161 -9.70 -7.40 -2.11
N ASP A 162 -9.33 -8.57 -1.63
CA ASP A 162 -8.13 -9.28 -2.06
C ASP A 162 -8.37 -10.79 -2.04
N ILE A 163 -7.66 -11.52 -2.88
CA ILE A 163 -7.69 -12.99 -2.88
C ILE A 163 -6.94 -13.56 -1.68
N SER A 164 -5.90 -12.86 -1.21
CA SER A 164 -5.04 -13.25 -0.10
C SER A 164 -5.61 -12.80 1.25
N ALA A 165 -5.93 -13.75 2.11
CA ALA A 165 -6.30 -13.47 3.50
C ALA A 165 -5.16 -12.74 4.25
N ASP A 166 -3.90 -13.13 4.00
CA ASP A 166 -2.74 -12.51 4.63
C ASP A 166 -2.59 -11.04 4.20
N ALA A 167 -2.88 -10.72 2.93
CA ALA A 167 -2.90 -9.35 2.45
C ALA A 167 -3.97 -8.52 3.16
N LEU A 168 -5.18 -9.05 3.32
CA LEU A 168 -6.27 -8.38 4.04
C LEU A 168 -5.95 -8.13 5.51
N GLU A 169 -5.21 -9.01 6.18
CA GLU A 169 -4.74 -8.76 7.55
C GLU A 169 -3.74 -7.58 7.60
N ILE A 170 -2.86 -7.45 6.59
CA ILE A 170 -1.98 -6.28 6.46
C ILE A 170 -2.80 -5.01 6.19
N THR A 171 -3.78 -5.08 5.27
CA THR A 171 -4.69 -3.97 4.98
C THR A 171 -5.41 -3.50 6.24
N LYS A 172 -5.98 -4.42 7.02
CA LYS A 172 -6.67 -4.13 8.28
C LYS A 172 -5.75 -3.46 9.28
N LYS A 173 -4.55 -4.00 9.49
CA LYS A 173 -3.55 -3.42 10.38
C LYS A 173 -3.16 -1.99 9.97
N ASN A 174 -2.99 -1.75 8.68
CA ASN A 174 -2.70 -0.42 8.15
C ASN A 174 -3.88 0.54 8.35
N ALA A 175 -5.11 0.10 8.08
CA ALA A 175 -6.31 0.91 8.27
C ALA A 175 -6.48 1.32 9.74
N GLU A 176 -6.38 0.37 10.68
CA GLU A 176 -6.49 0.64 12.11
C GLU A 176 -5.42 1.63 12.59
N ARG A 177 -4.16 1.44 12.17
CA ARG A 177 -3.05 2.32 12.56
C ARG A 177 -3.18 3.70 11.92
N LEU A 178 -3.23 3.79 10.60
CA LEU A 178 -3.16 5.08 9.90
C LEU A 178 -4.40 5.93 10.08
N LEU A 179 -5.59 5.33 10.13
CA LEU A 179 -6.82 6.06 10.42
C LEU A 179 -6.93 6.43 11.90
N GLY A 180 -6.30 5.67 12.81
CA GLY A 180 -6.21 6.02 14.22
C GLY A 180 -5.25 7.19 14.52
N GLU A 181 -4.31 7.48 13.63
CA GLU A 181 -3.33 8.57 13.73
C GLU A 181 -3.88 9.85 13.09
N GLY A 182 -4.72 10.61 13.77
CA GLY A 182 -5.20 11.88 13.23
C GLY A 182 -6.00 12.69 14.24
N GLU A 183 -5.84 14.01 14.26
CA GLU A 183 -6.52 14.90 15.20
C GLU A 183 -8.04 14.74 15.16
N LYS A 184 -8.63 14.56 13.96
CA LYS A 184 -10.08 14.35 13.79
C LYS A 184 -10.58 13.02 14.35
N LEU A 185 -9.72 12.00 14.45
CA LEU A 185 -10.06 10.67 14.97
C LEU A 185 -9.47 10.39 16.36
N ASN A 186 -8.84 11.37 17.00
CA ASN A 186 -8.43 11.29 18.42
C ASN A 186 -9.62 11.06 19.37
N ASN A 187 -10.87 11.33 18.91
CA ASN A 187 -12.06 10.92 19.60
C ASN A 187 -12.39 9.45 19.24
N PRO A 188 -12.50 8.53 20.23
CA PRO A 188 -12.85 7.12 20.00
C PRO A 188 -14.16 6.91 19.21
N GLU A 189 -15.14 7.80 19.36
CA GLU A 189 -16.41 7.72 18.63
C GLU A 189 -16.21 7.98 17.13
N ASN A 190 -15.39 8.97 16.76
CA ASN A 190 -15.09 9.28 15.38
C ASN A 190 -14.29 8.15 14.72
N LEU A 191 -13.30 7.60 15.42
CA LEU A 191 -12.53 6.46 14.93
C LEU A 191 -13.43 5.23 14.71
N THR A 192 -14.27 4.90 15.69
CA THR A 192 -15.23 3.81 15.59
C THR A 192 -16.20 4.04 14.41
N SER A 193 -16.68 5.28 14.24
CA SER A 193 -17.55 5.64 13.11
C SER A 193 -16.84 5.49 11.75
N ALA A 194 -15.59 5.90 11.64
CA ALA A 194 -14.80 5.75 10.40
C ALA A 194 -14.55 4.26 10.09
N LEU A 195 -14.07 3.49 11.07
CA LEU A 195 -13.78 2.07 10.91
C LEU A 195 -15.03 1.23 10.63
N SER A 196 -16.20 1.60 11.15
CA SER A 196 -17.47 0.90 10.88
C SER A 196 -17.93 0.97 9.43
N LYS A 197 -17.35 1.88 8.64
CA LYS A 197 -17.61 2.03 7.20
C LYS A 197 -16.67 1.21 6.33
N ILE A 198 -15.73 0.50 6.93
CA ILE A 198 -14.74 -0.29 6.21
C ILE A 198 -15.14 -1.76 6.26
N ARG A 199 -15.04 -2.42 5.09
CA ARG A 199 -15.26 -3.85 4.94
C ARG A 199 -14.01 -4.49 4.37
N PHE A 200 -13.71 -5.71 4.77
CA PHE A 200 -12.63 -6.52 4.23
C PHE A 200 -13.23 -7.83 3.72
N ILE A 201 -13.05 -8.14 2.45
CA ILE A 201 -13.67 -9.31 1.79
C ILE A 201 -12.58 -10.10 1.09
N GLN A 202 -12.37 -11.34 1.53
CA GLN A 202 -11.56 -12.28 0.77
C GLN A 202 -12.36 -12.80 -0.42
N SER A 203 -11.87 -12.54 -1.64
CA SER A 203 -12.56 -12.90 -2.87
C SER A 203 -11.61 -13.00 -4.05
N ASN A 204 -11.88 -13.97 -4.93
CA ASN A 204 -11.32 -13.96 -6.27
C ASN A 204 -12.13 -12.95 -7.11
N LEU A 205 -11.57 -11.76 -7.30
CA LEU A 205 -12.27 -10.61 -7.87
C LEU A 205 -13.63 -10.37 -7.14
N PHE A 206 -14.74 -10.37 -7.87
CA PHE A 206 -16.06 -10.05 -7.30
C PHE A 206 -16.89 -11.28 -6.88
N GLU A 207 -16.34 -12.50 -6.90
CA GLU A 207 -17.12 -13.75 -6.61
C GLU A 207 -17.88 -13.69 -5.28
N ASN A 208 -17.29 -13.08 -4.23
CA ASN A 208 -17.90 -12.97 -2.89
C ASN A 208 -18.34 -11.55 -2.57
N VAL A 209 -18.42 -10.64 -3.54
CA VAL A 209 -18.73 -9.22 -3.34
C VAL A 209 -20.17 -8.92 -3.75
N PRO A 210 -21.13 -8.83 -2.79
CA PRO A 210 -22.55 -8.65 -3.11
C PRO A 210 -22.95 -7.18 -3.24
N PHE A 211 -21.98 -6.27 -3.50
CA PHE A 211 -22.21 -4.82 -3.50
C PHE A 211 -22.00 -4.22 -4.88
N SER A 212 -22.62 -3.06 -5.11
CA SER A 212 -22.29 -2.17 -6.23
C SER A 212 -21.66 -0.89 -5.71
N PHE A 213 -20.80 -0.26 -6.51
CA PHE A 213 -19.92 0.81 -6.10
C PHE A 213 -20.08 2.05 -6.98
N ASP A 214 -19.89 3.23 -6.39
CA ASP A 214 -19.74 4.47 -7.14
C ASP A 214 -18.34 4.55 -7.77
N TYR A 215 -17.35 3.98 -7.08
CA TYR A 215 -15.95 3.93 -7.56
C TYR A 215 -15.35 2.54 -7.30
N ILE A 216 -14.63 2.05 -8.28
CA ILE A 216 -13.74 0.90 -8.13
C ILE A 216 -12.34 1.39 -8.41
N LEU A 217 -11.45 1.29 -7.41
CA LEU A 217 -10.02 1.59 -7.50
C LEU A 217 -9.29 0.27 -7.57
N THR A 218 -8.28 0.15 -8.42
CA THR A 218 -7.52 -1.10 -8.50
C THR A 218 -6.14 -0.86 -9.13
N ASN A 219 -5.14 -1.52 -8.56
CA ASN A 219 -3.84 -1.72 -9.19
C ASN A 219 -3.60 -3.24 -9.25
N PRO A 220 -4.21 -3.93 -10.22
CA PRO A 220 -4.15 -5.39 -10.30
C PRO A 220 -2.76 -5.85 -10.77
N PRO A 221 -2.39 -7.12 -10.59
CA PRO A 221 -1.24 -7.72 -11.23
C PRO A 221 -1.34 -7.60 -12.77
N TYR A 222 -0.21 -7.20 -13.41
CA TYR A 222 -0.17 -6.99 -14.86
C TYR A 222 1.19 -7.31 -15.50
N VAL A 223 2.12 -7.89 -14.74
CA VAL A 223 3.42 -8.27 -15.29
C VAL A 223 3.27 -9.61 -16.03
N PRO A 224 3.83 -9.77 -17.25
CA PRO A 224 3.85 -11.04 -17.94
C PRO A 224 4.51 -12.15 -17.11
N HIS A 225 4.02 -13.40 -17.26
CA HIS A 225 4.47 -14.53 -16.43
C HIS A 225 5.98 -14.74 -16.44
N SER A 226 6.60 -14.79 -17.61
CA SER A 226 8.06 -14.96 -17.74
C SER A 226 8.86 -13.84 -17.09
N GLU A 227 8.37 -12.60 -17.19
CA GLU A 227 8.99 -11.43 -16.55
C GLU A 227 8.83 -11.48 -15.02
N SER A 228 7.66 -11.88 -14.53
CA SER A 228 7.42 -12.07 -13.09
C SER A 228 8.37 -13.09 -12.49
N LEU A 229 8.58 -14.23 -13.15
CA LEU A 229 9.55 -15.24 -12.71
C LEU A 229 10.99 -14.73 -12.74
N GLU A 230 11.36 -13.89 -13.72
CA GLU A 230 12.69 -13.28 -13.78
C GLU A 230 12.90 -12.28 -12.65
N LEU A 231 11.92 -11.44 -12.37
CA LEU A 231 11.96 -10.48 -11.26
C LEU A 231 12.17 -11.17 -9.90
N LEU A 232 11.61 -12.36 -9.69
CA LEU A 232 11.75 -13.09 -8.43
C LEU A 232 13.14 -13.70 -8.21
N LYS A 233 13.94 -13.87 -9.27
CA LYS A 233 15.29 -14.44 -9.18
C LYS A 233 16.29 -13.54 -8.44
N ASP A 234 16.02 -12.25 -8.32
CA ASP A 234 16.89 -11.30 -7.63
C ASP A 234 16.74 -11.31 -6.10
N GLY A 235 15.89 -12.20 -5.56
CA GLY A 235 15.67 -12.38 -4.13
C GLY A 235 14.67 -11.40 -3.50
N ARG A 236 13.94 -10.61 -4.31
CA ARG A 236 12.97 -9.61 -3.81
C ARG A 236 11.81 -10.16 -3.02
N SER A 237 11.43 -11.43 -3.22
CA SER A 237 10.40 -12.14 -2.45
C SER A 237 9.03 -11.44 -2.42
N GLU A 238 8.68 -10.64 -3.44
CA GLU A 238 7.33 -10.13 -3.63
C GLU A 238 6.39 -11.27 -4.02
N PRO A 239 5.11 -11.29 -3.58
CA PRO A 239 4.20 -12.39 -3.91
C PRO A 239 3.98 -12.50 -5.43
N LEU A 240 4.09 -13.71 -5.99
CA LEU A 240 3.84 -13.93 -7.42
C LEU A 240 2.45 -13.46 -7.83
N LEU A 241 1.41 -13.80 -7.06
CA LEU A 241 0.03 -13.37 -7.27
C LEU A 241 -0.17 -11.84 -7.24
N ALA A 242 0.79 -11.08 -6.71
CA ALA A 242 0.71 -9.62 -6.70
C ALA A 242 1.45 -8.96 -7.88
N LEU A 243 2.20 -9.73 -8.66
CA LEU A 243 2.96 -9.27 -9.82
C LEU A 243 2.36 -9.78 -11.13
N ASP A 244 2.13 -11.09 -11.18
CA ASP A 244 1.85 -11.86 -12.38
C ASP A 244 0.39 -11.70 -12.82
N GLY A 245 0.19 -11.03 -13.94
CA GLY A 245 -1.13 -10.83 -14.54
C GLY A 245 -1.64 -12.03 -15.35
N ASP A 246 -0.81 -13.06 -15.54
CA ASP A 246 -1.11 -14.24 -16.38
C ASP A 246 -1.32 -15.54 -15.59
N VAL A 247 -1.49 -15.44 -14.26
CA VAL A 247 -1.85 -16.58 -13.41
C VAL A 247 -3.31 -16.50 -12.96
N ASP A 248 -3.89 -17.66 -12.65
CA ASP A 248 -5.23 -17.74 -12.07
C ASP A 248 -5.22 -17.56 -10.53
N SER A 249 -6.37 -17.79 -9.90
CA SER A 249 -6.54 -17.66 -8.44
C SER A 249 -5.69 -18.63 -7.61
N ASP A 250 -5.29 -19.75 -8.20
CA ASP A 250 -4.47 -20.77 -7.54
C ASP A 250 -2.97 -20.57 -7.84
N GLY A 251 -2.63 -19.54 -8.65
CA GLY A 251 -1.27 -19.23 -9.09
C GLY A 251 -0.82 -20.08 -10.27
N GLU A 252 -1.74 -20.80 -10.93
CA GLU A 252 -1.44 -21.61 -12.09
C GLU A 252 -1.39 -20.75 -13.37
N TYR A 253 -0.40 -21.01 -14.19
CA TYR A 253 -0.18 -20.27 -15.44
C TYR A 253 -1.32 -20.46 -16.44
N SER A 254 -1.90 -19.37 -16.91
CA SER A 254 -3.06 -19.35 -17.80
C SER A 254 -2.75 -19.70 -19.27
N GLY A 255 -1.46 -19.73 -19.65
CA GLY A 255 -1.02 -19.90 -21.04
C GLY A 255 -0.92 -18.58 -21.83
N THR A 256 -1.11 -17.42 -21.18
CA THR A 256 -0.91 -16.09 -21.78
C THR A 256 0.39 -15.46 -21.29
N GLU A 257 1.00 -14.57 -22.09
CA GLU A 257 2.27 -13.90 -21.80
C GLU A 257 2.17 -12.38 -22.02
N ASP A 258 0.95 -11.85 -21.91
CA ASP A 258 0.72 -10.41 -22.11
C ASP A 258 0.43 -9.64 -20.81
N GLY A 259 0.45 -10.31 -19.66
CA GLY A 259 0.14 -9.73 -18.36
C GLY A 259 -1.33 -9.34 -18.18
N LEU A 260 -2.20 -9.69 -19.11
CA LEU A 260 -3.57 -9.18 -19.18
C LEU A 260 -4.65 -10.21 -18.84
N PHE A 261 -4.30 -11.44 -18.50
CA PHE A 261 -5.30 -12.47 -18.20
C PHE A 261 -6.22 -12.04 -17.05
N LEU A 262 -5.67 -11.54 -15.95
CA LEU A 262 -6.46 -11.06 -14.82
C LEU A 262 -7.30 -9.82 -15.20
N ILE A 263 -6.71 -8.85 -15.90
CA ILE A 263 -7.37 -7.61 -16.31
C ILE A 263 -8.56 -7.89 -17.23
N LYS A 264 -8.43 -8.83 -18.17
CA LYS A 264 -9.52 -9.25 -19.08
C LYS A 264 -10.70 -9.85 -18.32
N ARG A 265 -10.48 -10.47 -17.16
CA ARG A 265 -11.53 -11.00 -16.27
C ARG A 265 -12.09 -9.90 -15.34
N LEU A 266 -11.24 -9.00 -14.86
CA LEU A 266 -11.60 -7.95 -13.91
C LEU A 266 -12.50 -6.87 -14.53
N VAL A 267 -12.12 -6.32 -15.70
CA VAL A 267 -12.81 -5.15 -16.29
C VAL A 267 -14.31 -5.42 -16.56
N PRO A 268 -14.73 -6.55 -17.14
CA PRO A 268 -16.16 -6.85 -17.28
C PRO A 268 -16.91 -6.94 -15.94
N GLN A 269 -16.31 -7.56 -14.93
CA GLN A 269 -16.88 -7.65 -13.59
C GLN A 269 -17.01 -6.27 -12.91
N CYS A 270 -16.01 -5.40 -13.09
CA CYS A 270 -16.12 -4.01 -12.62
C CYS A 270 -17.35 -3.31 -13.21
N PHE A 271 -17.60 -3.51 -14.50
CA PHE A 271 -18.77 -2.91 -15.15
C PHE A 271 -20.11 -3.40 -14.56
N GLU A 272 -20.20 -4.68 -14.18
CA GLU A 272 -21.38 -5.28 -13.54
C GLU A 272 -21.58 -4.77 -12.11
N HIS A 273 -20.49 -4.42 -11.42
CA HIS A 273 -20.49 -3.95 -10.03
C HIS A 273 -20.45 -2.43 -9.87
N LEU A 274 -20.37 -1.66 -10.96
CA LEU A 274 -20.52 -0.20 -10.91
C LEU A 274 -22.01 0.19 -10.97
N VAL A 275 -22.39 1.17 -10.14
CA VAL A 275 -23.71 1.82 -10.31
C VAL A 275 -23.73 2.61 -11.61
N CYS A 276 -24.95 2.96 -12.10
CA CYS A 276 -25.07 3.84 -13.27
C CYS A 276 -24.32 5.17 -13.03
N GLY A 277 -23.38 5.48 -13.90
CA GLY A 277 -22.48 6.65 -13.78
C GLY A 277 -21.31 6.46 -12.82
N GLY A 278 -21.09 5.25 -12.31
CA GLY A 278 -19.90 4.89 -11.52
C GLY A 278 -18.63 4.87 -12.36
N THR A 279 -17.47 4.87 -11.71
CA THR A 279 -16.16 5.02 -12.36
C THR A 279 -15.18 3.95 -11.89
N LEU A 280 -14.52 3.29 -12.86
CA LEU A 280 -13.32 2.47 -12.62
C LEU A 280 -12.08 3.36 -12.79
N ILE A 281 -11.15 3.31 -11.83
CA ILE A 281 -9.83 3.94 -11.86
C ILE A 281 -8.78 2.85 -11.65
N MET A 282 -7.94 2.64 -12.68
CA MET A 282 -6.97 1.55 -12.70
C MET A 282 -5.61 2.05 -13.20
#